data_f9b002cd32da3d40e5c52db14dd65eec
#
_entry.id   f9b002cd32da3d40e5c52db14dd65eec
#
_cell.length_a   1.000
_cell.length_b   1.000
_cell.length_c   1.000
_cell.angle_alpha   90.00
_cell.angle_beta   90.00
_cell.angle_gamma   90.00
#
_symmetry.space_group_name_H-M   'P 1'
#
loop_
_entity.id
_entity.type
_entity.pdbx_description
1 polymer ?
#
loop_
_entity_poly.entity_id
_entity_poly.type
_entity_poly.pdbx_seq_one_letter_code
_entity_poly.pdbx_strand_id
1 'polypeptide(L)'
;MATANWDIQTAWDECRLPKALNRITTQATFRVYNYLMGRYVRLSREVRFSGGLEPSSGATGNSFAGNPLGSGLEPLLTLTVEAAGEIDHQTGMLVNIKQIDELVRRGIVGGWRGDTVNTAPMLLRQAWALLDSLPRKIKVKSLTLACSPWLYYRISDEVEEMIELTERFEFSAAHRLHSANLTDSQNAAIFGKCNNPHGHGHNYELEVTICGPIGADGRIIPLQKLHDIINRRVIDRMDHRHLNVELPEFVEVNPTVENIAAVIFDSLAGEFTAPVRLARVRLWETPKTSCTINADERS
;
A
#
# COMPACT_ATOMS: atom_id res chain seq x y z
N MET A 1 11.60 48.83 0.86
CA MET A 1 10.34 48.08 0.79
C MET A 1 10.17 47.44 2.16
N ALA A 2 9.17 47.86 2.90
CA ALA A 2 8.98 47.45 4.30
C ALA A 2 8.25 46.11 4.34
N THR A 3 8.88 45.16 5.02
CA THR A 3 8.25 43.85 5.37
C THR A 3 7.33 44.08 6.57
N ALA A 4 6.04 43.91 6.34
CA ALA A 4 5.05 43.97 7.41
C ALA A 4 5.16 42.66 8.23
N ASN A 5 5.71 42.81 9.45
CA ASN A 5 5.60 41.80 10.50
C ASN A 5 4.16 41.86 11.06
N TRP A 6 3.35 40.84 10.77
CA TRP A 6 2.07 40.64 11.43
C TRP A 6 2.32 39.97 12.78
N ASP A 7 2.20 40.74 13.86
CA ASP A 7 2.21 40.22 15.21
C ASP A 7 0.80 39.71 15.54
N ILE A 8 0.68 38.40 15.71
CA ILE A 8 -0.59 37.71 16.03
C ILE A 8 -1.14 38.15 17.37
N GLN A 9 -0.30 38.65 18.27
CA GLN A 9 -0.71 39.08 19.61
C GLN A 9 -1.52 40.39 19.57
N THR A 10 -1.24 41.29 18.63
CA THR A 10 -1.99 42.55 18.49
C THR A 10 -3.40 42.37 17.89
N ALA A 11 -3.63 41.29 17.11
CA ALA A 11 -4.95 40.99 16.56
C ALA A 11 -5.96 40.45 17.59
N TRP A 12 -5.48 39.98 18.75
CA TRP A 12 -6.33 39.46 19.83
C TRP A 12 -6.80 40.55 20.82
N ASP A 13 -6.09 41.65 20.91
CA ASP A 13 -6.41 42.72 21.86
C ASP A 13 -7.49 43.69 21.35
N GLU A 14 -7.80 43.70 20.06
CA GLU A 14 -8.81 44.59 19.47
C GLU A 14 -10.25 43.99 19.46
N CYS A 15 -10.44 42.69 19.71
CA CYS A 15 -11.74 42.06 19.82
C CYS A 15 -12.28 42.00 21.27
N ARG A 16 -12.56 43.16 21.87
CA ARG A 16 -13.32 43.20 23.14
C ARG A 16 -14.80 42.93 22.92
N LEU A 17 -15.16 41.63 22.97
CA LEU A 17 -16.58 41.20 23.02
C LEU A 17 -17.21 41.58 24.39
N PRO A 18 -18.51 41.91 24.43
CA PRO A 18 -19.23 42.26 25.69
C PRO A 18 -19.19 41.07 26.67
N LYS A 19 -19.04 41.40 28.00
CA LYS A 19 -18.91 40.40 29.09
C LYS A 19 -20.01 39.34 29.17
N ALA A 20 -21.16 39.53 28.53
CA ALA A 20 -22.22 38.53 28.45
C ALA A 20 -21.96 37.41 27.42
N LEU A 21 -21.13 37.64 26.40
CA LEU A 21 -20.74 36.64 25.40
C LEU A 21 -19.57 35.76 25.85
N ASN A 22 -18.80 36.22 26.85
CA ASN A 22 -17.62 35.50 27.34
C ASN A 22 -17.95 34.14 27.99
N ARG A 23 -19.15 33.91 28.52
CA ARG A 23 -19.52 32.61 29.11
C ARG A 23 -19.90 31.57 28.04
N ILE A 24 -20.54 32.02 26.97
CA ILE A 24 -20.96 31.10 25.88
C ILE A 24 -19.79 30.75 24.98
N THR A 25 -18.92 31.76 24.70
CA THR A 25 -17.69 31.54 23.91
C THR A 25 -16.67 30.67 24.66
N THR A 26 -16.55 30.84 26.00
CA THR A 26 -15.62 30.01 26.79
C THR A 26 -16.06 28.53 26.82
N GLN A 27 -17.38 28.26 26.94
CA GLN A 27 -17.87 26.86 26.87
C GLN A 27 -17.82 26.27 25.47
N ALA A 28 -18.09 27.05 24.43
CA ALA A 28 -17.97 26.60 23.06
C ALA A 28 -16.53 26.39 22.65
N THR A 29 -15.62 27.32 23.03
CA THR A 29 -14.18 27.20 22.80
C THR A 29 -13.59 26.03 23.60
N PHE A 30 -14.02 25.81 24.84
CA PHE A 30 -13.61 24.69 25.68
C PHE A 30 -14.15 23.36 25.15
N ARG A 31 -15.37 23.32 24.58
CA ARG A 31 -15.92 22.14 23.89
C ARG A 31 -15.21 21.84 22.58
N VAL A 32 -14.90 22.85 21.77
CA VAL A 32 -14.11 22.69 20.53
C VAL A 32 -12.69 22.28 20.86
N TYR A 33 -12.07 22.88 21.90
CA TYR A 33 -10.75 22.51 22.37
C TYR A 33 -10.69 21.08 22.89
N ASN A 34 -11.64 20.66 23.74
CA ASN A 34 -11.74 19.27 24.22
C ASN A 34 -12.17 18.28 23.11
N TYR A 35 -12.85 18.75 22.06
CA TYR A 35 -13.19 17.92 20.91
C TYR A 35 -11.97 17.61 20.04
N LEU A 36 -10.95 18.48 20.02
CA LEU A 36 -9.70 18.31 19.30
C LEU A 36 -8.58 17.67 20.13
N MET A 37 -8.71 17.70 21.48
CA MET A 37 -7.74 17.13 22.39
C MET A 37 -7.78 15.62 22.41
N GLY A 38 -6.63 14.99 22.30
CA GLY A 38 -6.49 13.53 22.40
C GLY A 38 -6.97 12.74 21.18
N ARG A 39 -7.14 13.37 20.03
CA ARG A 39 -7.47 12.60 18.82
C ARG A 39 -6.24 11.84 18.33
N TYR A 40 -6.34 10.54 18.42
CA TYR A 40 -5.40 9.63 17.80
C TYR A 40 -5.69 9.57 16.30
N VAL A 41 -4.71 9.90 15.48
CA VAL A 41 -4.84 9.96 14.01
C VAL A 41 -3.77 9.11 13.33
N ARG A 42 -4.05 8.72 12.09
CA ARG A 42 -3.07 8.17 11.17
C ARG A 42 -2.76 9.22 10.11
N LEU A 43 -1.49 9.43 9.83
CA LEU A 43 -0.96 10.29 8.78
C LEU A 43 -0.20 9.44 7.80
N SER A 44 -0.50 9.59 6.52
CA SER A 44 0.28 9.01 5.43
C SER A 44 1.07 10.11 4.71
N ARG A 45 2.36 9.90 4.53
CA ARG A 45 3.25 10.80 3.78
C ARG A 45 3.97 10.04 2.69
N GLU A 46 3.81 10.48 1.46
CA GLU A 46 4.50 9.95 0.29
C GLU A 46 5.73 10.82 -0.02
N VAL A 47 6.89 10.18 -0.15
CA VAL A 47 8.16 10.80 -0.55
C VAL A 47 8.64 10.15 -1.83
N ARG A 48 8.76 10.95 -2.89
CA ARG A 48 9.22 10.51 -4.20
C ARG A 48 10.69 10.86 -4.39
N PHE A 49 11.45 9.96 -5.01
CA PHE A 49 12.87 10.15 -5.31
C PHE A 49 13.28 9.32 -6.53
N SER A 50 14.32 9.75 -7.23
CA SER A 50 14.90 8.94 -8.29
C SER A 50 15.99 8.03 -7.73
N GLY A 51 16.12 6.83 -8.30
CA GLY A 51 17.16 5.86 -7.97
C GLY A 51 18.51 6.12 -8.63
N GLY A 52 18.77 7.33 -9.13
CA GLY A 52 20.02 7.70 -9.81
C GLY A 52 21.21 7.86 -8.87
N LEU A 53 22.41 7.67 -9.45
CA LEU A 53 23.68 7.71 -8.73
C LEU A 53 24.10 9.13 -8.29
N GLU A 54 23.52 10.17 -8.89
CA GLU A 54 23.82 11.56 -8.55
C GLU A 54 22.65 12.19 -7.79
N PRO A 55 22.85 12.67 -6.56
CA PRO A 55 21.87 13.56 -5.96
C PRO A 55 21.84 14.81 -6.82
N SER A 56 20.71 15.10 -7.48
CA SER A 56 20.51 16.35 -8.19
C SER A 56 20.82 17.48 -7.21
N SER A 57 21.95 18.15 -7.45
CA SER A 57 22.46 19.22 -6.59
C SER A 57 21.36 20.28 -6.44
N GLY A 58 20.80 20.39 -5.23
CA GLY A 58 19.98 21.53 -4.82
C GLY A 58 18.50 21.52 -5.08
N ALA A 59 17.94 20.62 -5.85
CA ALA A 59 16.50 20.48 -5.97
C ALA A 59 15.96 19.58 -4.85
N THR A 60 15.75 20.14 -3.67
CA THR A 60 14.85 19.55 -2.68
C THR A 60 13.46 19.54 -3.32
N GLY A 61 13.08 18.46 -3.98
CA GLY A 61 11.86 18.31 -4.77
C GLY A 61 10.57 18.49 -3.99
N ASN A 62 10.43 19.64 -3.35
CA ASN A 62 9.27 20.08 -2.60
C ASN A 62 8.40 21.06 -3.41
N SER A 63 8.30 20.83 -4.72
CA SER A 63 7.19 21.39 -5.47
C SER A 63 5.91 20.69 -5.00
N PHE A 64 4.77 21.35 -5.13
CA PHE A 64 3.44 20.76 -4.85
C PHE A 64 3.26 19.38 -5.53
N ALA A 65 3.87 19.16 -6.69
CA ALA A 65 3.85 17.89 -7.42
C ALA A 65 4.84 16.86 -6.83
N GLY A 66 5.87 17.29 -6.10
CA GLY A 66 6.83 16.41 -5.43
C GLY A 66 7.63 15.49 -6.34
N ASN A 67 7.68 15.78 -7.65
CA ASN A 67 8.40 14.95 -8.61
C ASN A 67 9.89 15.25 -8.55
N PRO A 68 10.77 14.26 -8.34
CA PRO A 68 12.21 14.46 -8.40
C PRO A 68 12.63 14.75 -9.85
N LEU A 69 13.66 15.59 -9.98
CA LEU A 69 14.34 15.77 -11.26
C LEU A 69 15.28 14.58 -11.43
N GLY A 70 15.02 13.75 -12.43
CA GLY A 70 15.89 12.65 -12.84
C GLY A 70 16.69 13.02 -14.08
N SER A 71 17.77 12.30 -14.35
CA SER A 71 18.55 12.42 -15.57
C SER A 71 17.93 11.68 -16.78
N GLY A 72 16.76 11.07 -16.60
CA GLY A 72 15.90 10.55 -17.66
C GLY A 72 15.60 9.05 -17.59
N LEU A 73 16.57 8.16 -17.36
CA LEU A 73 16.37 6.70 -17.35
C LEU A 73 16.45 6.07 -15.96
N GLU A 74 16.35 6.88 -14.93
CA GLU A 74 16.43 6.43 -13.55
C GLU A 74 15.07 5.91 -13.07
N PRO A 75 15.05 4.84 -12.23
CA PRO A 75 13.81 4.39 -11.61
C PRO A 75 13.25 5.47 -10.70
N LEU A 76 11.96 5.75 -10.85
CA LEU A 76 11.21 6.58 -9.91
C LEU A 76 10.70 5.71 -8.78
N LEU A 77 11.19 5.96 -7.57
CA LEU A 77 10.80 5.26 -6.36
C LEU A 77 9.86 6.12 -5.52
N THR A 78 8.92 5.48 -4.85
CA THR A 78 7.98 6.13 -3.95
C THR A 78 7.99 5.42 -2.61
N LEU A 79 8.35 6.15 -1.53
CA LEU A 79 8.20 5.65 -0.17
C LEU A 79 7.00 6.30 0.49
N THR A 80 6.03 5.48 0.90
CA THR A 80 4.90 5.88 1.71
C THR A 80 5.18 5.55 3.17
N VAL A 81 5.13 6.56 4.04
CA VAL A 81 5.30 6.45 5.49
C VAL A 81 3.94 6.61 6.14
N GLU A 82 3.47 5.60 6.85
CA GLU A 82 2.29 5.72 7.72
C GLU A 82 2.73 5.88 9.17
N ALA A 83 2.30 6.96 9.80
CA ALA A 83 2.56 7.25 11.20
C ALA A 83 1.24 7.46 11.94
N ALA A 84 1.20 7.13 13.23
CA ALA A 84 0.04 7.31 14.06
C ALA A 84 0.43 7.90 15.44
N GLY A 85 -0.50 8.62 16.05
CA GLY A 85 -0.32 9.23 17.37
C GLY A 85 -1.35 10.31 17.65
N GLU A 86 -1.12 11.03 18.72
CA GLU A 86 -2.00 12.14 19.11
C GLU A 86 -1.57 13.44 18.44
N ILE A 87 -2.55 14.25 18.05
CA ILE A 87 -2.32 15.59 17.51
C ILE A 87 -1.74 16.46 18.60
N ASP A 88 -0.65 17.15 18.30
CA ASP A 88 -0.07 18.15 19.16
C ASP A 88 -0.96 19.40 19.23
N HIS A 89 -1.34 19.79 20.42
CA HIS A 89 -2.37 20.84 20.64
C HIS A 89 -1.88 22.26 20.30
N GLN A 90 -0.57 22.49 20.29
CA GLN A 90 0.00 23.80 19.96
C GLN A 90 0.11 23.99 18.44
N THR A 91 0.52 22.94 17.75
CA THR A 91 0.79 22.98 16.30
C THR A 91 -0.36 22.46 15.45
N GLY A 92 -1.29 21.69 16.04
CA GLY A 92 -2.36 21.00 15.30
C GLY A 92 -1.85 19.87 14.41
N MET A 93 -0.59 19.43 14.57
CA MET A 93 0.04 18.41 13.74
C MET A 93 0.34 17.16 14.56
N LEU A 94 0.29 15.98 13.91
CA LEU A 94 0.89 14.76 14.45
C LEU A 94 2.42 14.90 14.43
N VAL A 95 2.96 15.24 13.26
CA VAL A 95 4.38 15.44 13.00
C VAL A 95 4.56 16.47 11.88
N ASN A 96 5.65 17.23 11.93
CA ASN A 96 6.00 18.06 10.78
C ASN A 96 6.49 17.17 9.63
N ILE A 97 5.73 17.16 8.51
CA ILE A 97 6.05 16.34 7.35
C ILE A 97 7.46 16.56 6.80
N LYS A 98 8.04 17.76 6.99
CA LYS A 98 9.44 18.03 6.61
C LYS A 98 10.44 17.15 7.37
N GLN A 99 10.14 16.79 8.62
CA GLN A 99 10.98 15.87 9.40
C GLN A 99 10.97 14.46 8.78
N ILE A 100 9.81 13.98 8.34
CA ILE A 100 9.70 12.71 7.63
C ILE A 100 10.50 12.77 6.32
N ASP A 101 10.29 13.83 5.52
CA ASP A 101 11.00 14.03 4.25
C ASP A 101 12.51 14.04 4.43
N GLU A 102 13.04 14.76 5.46
CA GLU A 102 14.46 14.82 5.76
C GLU A 102 15.04 13.47 6.18
N LEU A 103 14.37 12.75 7.06
CA LEU A 103 14.82 11.42 7.51
C LEU A 103 14.86 10.42 6.36
N VAL A 104 13.82 10.40 5.55
CA VAL A 104 13.75 9.52 4.37
C VAL A 104 14.85 9.87 3.37
N ARG A 105 15.06 11.14 3.05
CA ARG A 105 16.09 11.57 2.09
C ARG A 105 17.50 11.30 2.60
N ARG A 106 17.78 11.53 3.88
CA ARG A 106 19.10 11.19 4.47
C ARG A 106 19.36 9.69 4.46
N GLY A 107 18.33 8.90 4.81
CA GLY A 107 18.48 7.45 4.97
C GLY A 107 18.52 6.70 3.66
N ILE A 108 17.67 7.07 2.73
CA ILE A 108 17.54 6.34 1.46
C ILE A 108 18.43 6.96 0.39
N VAL A 109 18.32 8.27 0.14
CA VAL A 109 19.08 8.92 -0.93
C VAL A 109 20.56 9.01 -0.57
N GLY A 110 20.90 9.23 0.72
CA GLY A 110 22.29 9.25 1.19
C GLY A 110 22.95 7.87 1.24
N GLY A 111 22.18 6.80 1.40
CA GLY A 111 22.68 5.41 1.47
C GLY A 111 22.78 4.69 0.12
N TRP A 112 22.21 5.28 -0.95
CA TRP A 112 22.25 4.72 -2.30
C TRP A 112 23.62 4.86 -3.00
N ARG A 113 24.66 5.30 -2.31
CA ARG A 113 25.98 5.51 -2.88
C ARG A 113 26.68 4.17 -3.15
N GLY A 114 26.67 3.75 -4.33
CA GLY A 114 27.56 3.17 -5.29
C GLY A 114 28.25 1.82 -4.99
N ASP A 115 28.62 1.46 -3.78
CA ASP A 115 29.51 0.30 -3.55
C ASP A 115 28.89 -0.83 -2.73
N THR A 116 27.69 -0.67 -2.22
CA THR A 116 26.93 -1.72 -1.55
C THR A 116 25.69 -2.06 -2.35
N VAL A 117 25.45 -3.36 -2.57
CA VAL A 117 24.24 -3.88 -3.21
C VAL A 117 23.06 -3.60 -2.26
N ASN A 118 22.53 -2.39 -2.31
CA ASN A 118 21.34 -2.02 -1.58
C ASN A 118 20.11 -2.55 -2.32
N THR A 119 19.48 -3.56 -1.77
CA THR A 119 18.19 -4.07 -2.27
C THR A 119 17.04 -3.26 -1.68
N ALA A 120 15.86 -3.31 -2.32
CA ALA A 120 14.67 -2.63 -1.83
C ALA A 120 14.29 -3.02 -0.38
N PRO A 121 14.35 -4.31 0.03
CA PRO A 121 14.14 -4.70 1.43
C PRO A 121 15.14 -4.07 2.41
N MET A 122 16.42 -3.99 2.04
CA MET A 122 17.46 -3.39 2.89
C MET A 122 17.23 -1.89 3.06
N LEU A 123 16.91 -1.17 1.99
CA LEU A 123 16.57 0.25 2.03
C LEU A 123 15.36 0.52 2.92
N LEU A 124 14.34 -0.34 2.82
CA LEU A 124 13.14 -0.24 3.63
C LEU A 124 13.44 -0.43 5.13
N ARG A 125 14.32 -1.40 5.46
CA ARG A 125 14.78 -1.64 6.83
C ARG A 125 15.60 -0.46 7.38
N GLN A 126 16.46 0.13 6.57
CA GLN A 126 17.23 1.32 6.96
C GLN A 126 16.31 2.52 7.22
N ALA A 127 15.33 2.75 6.33
CA ALA A 127 14.34 3.81 6.51
C ALA A 127 13.52 3.60 7.79
N TRP A 128 13.13 2.36 8.10
CA TRP A 128 12.43 2.00 9.34
C TRP A 128 13.24 2.41 10.58
N ALA A 129 14.50 1.99 10.64
CA ALA A 129 15.39 2.31 11.76
C ALA A 129 15.62 3.82 11.94
N LEU A 130 15.70 4.58 10.84
CA LEU A 130 15.85 6.03 10.90
C LEU A 130 14.60 6.74 11.40
N LEU A 131 13.42 6.26 11.01
CA LEU A 131 12.14 6.84 11.43
C LEU A 131 11.82 6.54 12.91
N ASP A 132 12.48 5.56 13.53
CA ASP A 132 12.43 5.34 14.99
C ASP A 132 12.99 6.52 15.79
N SER A 133 13.77 7.42 15.17
CA SER A 133 14.23 8.66 15.75
C SER A 133 13.14 9.76 15.89
N LEU A 134 11.95 9.55 15.35
CA LEU A 134 10.80 10.43 15.55
C LEU A 134 10.42 10.49 17.04
N PRO A 135 9.79 11.60 17.50
CA PRO A 135 9.36 11.72 18.89
C PRO A 135 8.52 10.51 19.34
N ARG A 136 8.76 9.98 20.55
CA ARG A 136 8.10 8.76 21.09
C ARG A 136 6.57 8.76 21.06
N LYS A 137 5.93 9.94 21.00
CA LYS A 137 4.48 10.09 20.83
C LYS A 137 3.98 9.71 19.44
N ILE A 138 4.88 9.56 18.47
CA ILE A 138 4.61 9.21 17.09
C ILE A 138 5.05 7.76 16.88
N LYS A 139 4.14 6.91 16.41
CA LYS A 139 4.43 5.52 16.06
C LYS A 139 4.42 5.37 14.55
N VAL A 140 5.53 4.94 13.97
CA VAL A 140 5.54 4.48 12.56
C VAL A 140 4.76 3.18 12.50
N LYS A 141 3.76 3.13 11.65
CA LYS A 141 2.87 1.98 11.47
C LYS A 141 3.28 1.10 10.31
N SER A 142 3.67 1.71 9.22
CA SER A 142 4.18 0.98 8.06
C SER A 142 5.01 1.88 7.16
N LEU A 143 5.90 1.24 6.42
CA LEU A 143 6.59 1.83 5.27
C LEU A 143 6.29 0.97 4.05
N THR A 144 5.95 1.61 2.94
CA THR A 144 5.76 0.94 1.65
C THR A 144 6.67 1.59 0.63
N LEU A 145 7.60 0.82 0.07
CA LEU A 145 8.49 1.24 -1.01
C LEU A 145 7.98 0.67 -2.33
N ALA A 146 7.42 1.53 -3.18
CA ALA A 146 7.04 1.16 -4.53
C ALA A 146 8.24 1.33 -5.47
N CYS A 147 8.67 0.23 -6.08
CA CYS A 147 9.73 0.18 -7.08
C CYS A 147 9.18 0.36 -8.50
N SER A 148 7.90 0.02 -8.69
CA SER A 148 7.13 0.25 -9.92
C SER A 148 5.64 0.26 -9.56
N PRO A 149 4.71 0.52 -10.50
CA PRO A 149 3.27 0.37 -10.27
C PRO A 149 2.85 -1.07 -9.93
N TRP A 150 3.69 -2.05 -10.21
CA TRP A 150 3.39 -3.48 -10.06
C TRP A 150 4.21 -4.17 -8.97
N LEU A 151 5.27 -3.53 -8.44
CA LEU A 151 6.20 -4.13 -7.48
C LEU A 151 6.42 -3.20 -6.30
N TYR A 152 6.08 -3.66 -5.09
CA TYR A 152 6.33 -2.92 -3.87
C TYR A 152 6.67 -3.83 -2.68
N TYR A 153 7.38 -3.25 -1.73
CA TYR A 153 7.77 -3.87 -0.48
C TYR A 153 7.17 -3.10 0.69
N ARG A 154 6.76 -3.81 1.74
CA ARG A 154 6.17 -3.21 2.93
C ARG A 154 6.76 -3.82 4.19
N ILE A 155 7.06 -2.97 5.19
CA ILE A 155 7.34 -3.34 6.57
C ILE A 155 6.29 -2.67 7.47
N SER A 156 5.86 -3.33 8.54
CA SER A 156 4.90 -2.79 9.49
C SER A 156 5.28 -3.10 10.93
N ASP A 157 4.72 -2.34 11.88
CA ASP A 157 4.89 -2.57 13.31
C ASP A 157 4.22 -3.85 13.82
N GLU A 158 3.39 -4.48 13.01
CA GLU A 158 2.74 -5.76 13.33
C GLU A 158 3.68 -6.95 13.11
N VAL A 159 4.65 -6.83 12.17
CA VAL A 159 5.57 -7.91 11.77
C VAL A 159 6.95 -7.31 11.47
N GLU A 160 7.60 -6.71 12.48
CA GLU A 160 8.83 -5.91 12.30
C GLU A 160 10.01 -6.68 11.68
N GLU A 161 10.14 -7.98 11.92
CA GLU A 161 11.25 -8.78 11.37
C GLU A 161 11.00 -9.28 9.94
N MET A 162 9.77 -9.18 9.48
CA MET A 162 9.34 -9.68 8.18
C MET A 162 9.08 -8.52 7.23
N ILE A 163 9.31 -8.75 5.95
CA ILE A 163 8.95 -7.81 4.90
C ILE A 163 7.97 -8.48 3.95
N GLU A 164 6.91 -7.79 3.61
CA GLU A 164 6.01 -8.17 2.54
C GLU A 164 6.60 -7.72 1.19
N LEU A 165 6.58 -8.61 0.22
CA LEU A 165 6.82 -8.34 -1.18
C LEU A 165 5.53 -8.60 -1.93
N THR A 166 5.01 -7.58 -2.60
CA THR A 166 3.82 -7.69 -3.45
C THR A 166 4.18 -7.42 -4.88
N GLU A 167 3.73 -8.29 -5.76
CA GLU A 167 3.84 -8.12 -7.19
C GLU A 167 2.50 -8.35 -7.89
N ARG A 168 2.22 -7.57 -8.94
CA ARG A 168 1.00 -7.63 -9.72
C ARG A 168 1.27 -8.30 -11.06
N PHE A 169 0.37 -9.20 -11.42
CA PHE A 169 0.33 -9.97 -12.66
C PHE A 169 -1.01 -9.74 -13.35
N GLU A 170 -1.11 -10.07 -14.61
CA GLU A 170 -2.33 -9.99 -15.40
C GLU A 170 -2.53 -11.29 -16.18
N PHE A 171 -3.77 -11.69 -16.37
CA PHE A 171 -4.17 -12.78 -17.27
C PHE A 171 -5.59 -12.55 -17.79
N SER A 172 -5.88 -13.11 -18.97
CA SER A 172 -7.20 -13.05 -19.57
C SER A 172 -7.85 -14.42 -19.53
N ALA A 173 -9.08 -14.51 -19.02
CA ALA A 173 -9.80 -15.77 -18.98
C ALA A 173 -11.30 -15.57 -19.24
N ALA A 174 -11.94 -16.61 -19.78
CA ALA A 174 -13.39 -16.66 -19.95
C ALA A 174 -14.03 -17.55 -18.89
N HIS A 175 -15.25 -17.20 -18.48
CA HIS A 175 -16.04 -17.99 -17.56
C HIS A 175 -17.56 -17.85 -17.83
N ARG A 176 -18.32 -18.77 -17.24
CA ARG A 176 -19.77 -18.69 -17.13
C ARG A 176 -20.15 -18.84 -15.66
N LEU A 177 -21.07 -18.00 -15.17
CA LEU A 177 -21.67 -18.20 -13.86
C LEU A 177 -23.00 -18.93 -14.01
N HIS A 178 -23.02 -20.19 -13.56
CA HIS A 178 -24.18 -21.07 -13.63
C HIS A 178 -24.11 -22.10 -12.50
N SER A 179 -25.20 -22.29 -11.78
CA SER A 179 -25.30 -23.33 -10.77
C SER A 179 -26.27 -24.41 -11.19
N ALA A 180 -25.81 -25.67 -11.22
CA ALA A 180 -26.67 -26.83 -11.47
C ALA A 180 -27.74 -27.05 -10.39
N ASN A 181 -27.58 -26.45 -9.22
CA ASN A 181 -28.53 -26.51 -8.10
C ASN A 181 -29.70 -25.52 -8.24
N LEU A 182 -29.70 -24.69 -9.28
CA LEU A 182 -30.71 -23.68 -9.57
C LEU A 182 -31.43 -24.00 -10.88
N THR A 183 -32.70 -23.62 -10.97
CA THR A 183 -33.43 -23.67 -12.26
C THR A 183 -32.85 -22.63 -13.23
N ASP A 184 -33.13 -22.78 -14.52
CA ASP A 184 -32.68 -21.83 -15.56
C ASP A 184 -33.19 -20.42 -15.28
N SER A 185 -34.44 -20.28 -14.81
CA SER A 185 -35.00 -18.97 -14.43
C SER A 185 -34.30 -18.34 -13.22
N GLN A 186 -33.94 -19.16 -12.25
CA GLN A 186 -33.14 -18.66 -11.08
C GLN A 186 -31.72 -18.29 -11.50
N ASN A 187 -31.06 -19.11 -12.32
CA ASN A 187 -29.74 -18.78 -12.86
C ASN A 187 -29.77 -17.46 -13.66
N ALA A 188 -30.78 -17.30 -14.54
CA ALA A 188 -30.94 -16.06 -15.29
C ALA A 188 -31.19 -14.84 -14.39
N ALA A 189 -32.00 -15.00 -13.32
CA ALA A 189 -32.30 -13.93 -12.40
C ALA A 189 -31.11 -13.52 -11.52
N ILE A 190 -30.31 -14.51 -11.06
CA ILE A 190 -29.17 -14.29 -10.14
C ILE A 190 -27.94 -13.78 -10.90
N PHE A 191 -27.57 -14.46 -11.99
CA PHE A 191 -26.31 -14.19 -12.69
C PHE A 191 -26.47 -13.27 -13.90
N GLY A 192 -27.68 -13.06 -14.37
CA GLY A 192 -27.97 -12.15 -15.48
C GLY A 192 -27.11 -12.45 -16.72
N LYS A 193 -26.36 -11.45 -17.18
CA LYS A 193 -25.47 -11.57 -18.34
C LYS A 193 -24.32 -12.56 -18.14
N CYS A 194 -23.89 -12.78 -16.89
CA CYS A 194 -22.83 -13.72 -16.57
C CYS A 194 -23.24 -15.18 -16.74
N ASN A 195 -24.54 -15.48 -16.89
CA ASN A 195 -25.05 -16.82 -17.22
C ASN A 195 -25.07 -17.12 -18.72
N ASN A 196 -24.46 -16.31 -19.58
CA ASN A 196 -24.38 -16.58 -21.01
C ASN A 196 -23.84 -18.01 -21.24
N PRO A 197 -24.52 -18.90 -21.99
CA PRO A 197 -24.06 -20.28 -22.27
C PRO A 197 -22.67 -20.36 -22.90
N HIS A 198 -22.27 -19.34 -23.66
CA HIS A 198 -20.95 -19.26 -24.30
C HIS A 198 -19.88 -18.64 -23.41
N GLY A 199 -20.24 -18.24 -22.18
CA GLY A 199 -19.36 -17.52 -21.28
C GLY A 199 -19.15 -16.06 -21.68
N HIS A 200 -18.26 -15.40 -20.96
CA HIS A 200 -17.72 -14.07 -21.21
C HIS A 200 -16.31 -13.98 -20.60
N GLY A 201 -15.52 -13.00 -21.01
CA GLY A 201 -14.14 -12.88 -20.62
C GLY A 201 -13.84 -11.61 -19.83
N HIS A 202 -12.78 -11.70 -19.02
CA HIS A 202 -12.21 -10.59 -18.27
C HIS A 202 -10.70 -10.55 -18.40
N ASN A 203 -10.13 -9.37 -18.27
CA ASN A 203 -8.70 -9.17 -17.99
C ASN A 203 -8.57 -9.07 -16.47
N TYR A 204 -8.10 -10.15 -15.87
CA TYR A 204 -7.89 -10.22 -14.42
C TYR A 204 -6.57 -9.56 -14.05
N GLU A 205 -6.57 -8.77 -12.96
CA GLU A 205 -5.35 -8.33 -12.29
C GLU A 205 -5.19 -9.13 -11.00
N LEU A 206 -3.98 -9.66 -10.79
CA LEU A 206 -3.65 -10.51 -9.65
C LEU A 206 -2.50 -9.89 -8.85
N GLU A 207 -2.71 -9.56 -7.60
CA GLU A 207 -1.62 -9.27 -6.66
C GLU A 207 -1.31 -10.50 -5.81
N VAL A 208 -0.04 -10.87 -5.78
CA VAL A 208 0.49 -11.91 -4.90
C VAL A 208 1.43 -11.25 -3.90
N THR A 209 1.14 -11.43 -2.63
CA THR A 209 1.97 -10.95 -1.51
C THR A 209 2.59 -12.14 -0.81
N ILE A 210 3.90 -12.16 -0.75
CA ILE A 210 4.67 -13.07 0.11
C ILE A 210 5.29 -12.30 1.26
N CYS A 211 5.58 -12.99 2.36
CA CYS A 211 6.17 -12.42 3.54
C CYS A 211 7.37 -13.26 3.99
N GLY A 212 8.48 -12.61 4.32
CA GLY A 212 9.69 -13.29 4.77
C GLY A 212 10.74 -12.34 5.34
N PRO A 213 11.77 -12.87 6.04
CA PRO A 213 12.91 -12.10 6.48
C PRO A 213 13.81 -11.75 5.28
N ILE A 214 14.69 -10.77 5.48
CA ILE A 214 15.73 -10.45 4.50
C ILE A 214 16.79 -11.55 4.55
N GLY A 215 17.02 -12.22 3.43
CA GLY A 215 18.07 -13.23 3.28
C GLY A 215 19.48 -12.63 3.24
N ALA A 216 20.48 -13.47 3.23
CA ALA A 216 21.90 -13.07 3.18
C ALA A 216 22.28 -12.27 1.91
N ASP A 217 21.51 -12.43 0.84
CA ASP A 217 21.65 -11.69 -0.42
C ASP A 217 20.85 -10.37 -0.43
N GLY A 218 20.26 -9.98 0.71
CA GLY A 218 19.46 -8.78 0.86
C GLY A 218 18.04 -8.88 0.28
N ARG A 219 17.58 -10.06 -0.12
CA ARG A 219 16.27 -10.29 -0.73
C ARG A 219 15.40 -11.17 0.14
N ILE A 220 14.08 -11.12 -0.05
CA ILE A 220 13.13 -12.10 0.52
C ILE A 220 13.18 -13.38 -0.31
N ILE A 221 13.15 -13.20 -1.64
CA ILE A 221 13.27 -14.23 -2.66
C ILE A 221 13.83 -13.59 -3.94
N PRO A 222 14.58 -14.31 -4.79
CA PRO A 222 14.85 -13.84 -6.14
C PRO A 222 13.55 -13.62 -6.92
N LEU A 223 13.33 -12.45 -7.52
CA LEU A 223 12.10 -12.14 -8.27
C LEU A 223 11.82 -13.14 -9.38
N GLN A 224 12.86 -13.63 -10.08
CA GLN A 224 12.71 -14.65 -11.11
C GLN A 224 12.05 -15.93 -10.55
N LYS A 225 12.44 -16.36 -9.34
CA LYS A 225 11.83 -17.52 -8.69
C LYS A 225 10.34 -17.28 -8.35
N LEU A 226 9.99 -16.05 -7.92
CA LEU A 226 8.60 -15.67 -7.69
C LEU A 226 7.81 -15.75 -9.02
N HIS A 227 8.34 -15.16 -10.09
CA HIS A 227 7.74 -15.22 -11.43
C HIS A 227 7.53 -16.65 -11.92
N ASP A 228 8.56 -17.52 -11.79
CA ASP A 228 8.48 -18.92 -12.22
C ASP A 228 7.37 -19.69 -11.48
N ILE A 229 7.20 -19.42 -10.18
CA ILE A 229 6.12 -20.01 -9.38
C ILE A 229 4.76 -19.52 -9.87
N ILE A 230 4.57 -18.19 -9.98
CA ILE A 230 3.28 -17.61 -10.38
C ILE A 230 2.92 -18.03 -11.80
N ASN A 231 3.86 -17.97 -12.75
CA ASN A 231 3.62 -18.40 -14.12
C ASN A 231 3.15 -19.85 -14.15
N ARG A 232 3.92 -20.77 -13.58
CA ARG A 232 3.58 -22.21 -13.59
C ARG A 232 2.27 -22.53 -12.89
N ARG A 233 1.98 -21.89 -11.75
CA ARG A 233 0.82 -22.24 -10.93
C ARG A 233 -0.46 -21.52 -11.32
N VAL A 234 -0.34 -20.35 -11.92
CA VAL A 234 -1.50 -19.50 -12.22
C VAL A 234 -1.56 -19.14 -13.69
N ILE A 235 -0.57 -18.41 -14.24
CA ILE A 235 -0.68 -17.82 -15.57
C ILE A 235 -0.80 -18.90 -16.65
N ASP A 236 0.12 -19.86 -16.71
CA ASP A 236 0.13 -20.93 -17.71
C ASP A 236 -1.14 -21.80 -17.68
N ARG A 237 -1.84 -21.80 -16.53
CA ARG A 237 -3.06 -22.58 -16.34
C ARG A 237 -4.33 -21.82 -16.70
N MET A 238 -4.39 -20.52 -16.44
CA MET A 238 -5.62 -19.73 -16.50
C MET A 238 -5.65 -18.77 -17.70
N ASP A 239 -4.48 -18.30 -18.16
CA ASP A 239 -4.42 -17.30 -19.21
C ASP A 239 -4.93 -17.88 -20.54
N HIS A 240 -5.83 -17.13 -21.21
CA HIS A 240 -6.51 -17.50 -22.45
C HIS A 240 -7.30 -18.83 -22.37
N ARG A 241 -7.82 -19.15 -21.16
CA ARG A 241 -8.63 -20.36 -20.92
C ARG A 241 -10.09 -20.03 -20.65
N HIS A 242 -10.95 -21.01 -20.94
CA HIS A 242 -12.32 -21.02 -20.45
C HIS A 242 -12.36 -21.81 -19.13
N LEU A 243 -12.46 -21.11 -18.00
CA LEU A 243 -12.25 -21.68 -16.67
C LEU A 243 -13.17 -22.88 -16.37
N ASN A 244 -14.47 -22.80 -16.70
CA ASN A 244 -15.41 -23.89 -16.47
C ASN A 244 -15.11 -25.16 -17.30
N VAL A 245 -14.43 -25.03 -18.43
CA VAL A 245 -14.24 -26.10 -19.40
C VAL A 245 -12.87 -26.75 -19.28
N GLU A 246 -11.86 -25.92 -19.04
CA GLU A 246 -10.46 -26.35 -19.14
C GLU A 246 -9.80 -26.57 -17.78
N LEU A 247 -10.37 -26.02 -16.68
CA LEU A 247 -9.83 -26.20 -15.35
C LEU A 247 -10.70 -27.13 -14.51
N PRO A 248 -10.16 -28.26 -14.01
CA PRO A 248 -10.93 -29.25 -13.23
C PRO A 248 -11.50 -28.65 -11.94
N GLU A 249 -10.88 -27.63 -11.36
CA GLU A 249 -11.35 -26.96 -10.15
C GLU A 249 -12.72 -26.28 -10.33
N PHE A 250 -13.08 -25.93 -11.56
CA PHE A 250 -14.33 -25.21 -11.86
C PHE A 250 -15.40 -26.07 -12.56
N VAL A 251 -15.21 -27.38 -12.61
CA VAL A 251 -16.24 -28.30 -13.19
C VAL A 251 -17.51 -28.27 -12.34
N GLU A 252 -17.39 -28.28 -11.01
CA GLU A 252 -18.52 -28.24 -10.08
C GLU A 252 -18.62 -26.94 -9.28
N VAL A 253 -17.56 -26.12 -9.30
CA VAL A 253 -17.48 -24.86 -8.55
C VAL A 253 -17.63 -23.70 -9.52
N ASN A 254 -18.58 -22.80 -9.22
CA ASN A 254 -18.81 -21.61 -10.04
C ASN A 254 -17.57 -20.70 -10.02
N PRO A 255 -16.97 -20.35 -11.16
CA PRO A 255 -15.75 -19.50 -11.21
C PRO A 255 -16.08 -18.02 -10.98
N THR A 256 -16.63 -17.71 -9.79
CA THR A 256 -16.74 -16.33 -9.30
C THR A 256 -15.37 -15.80 -8.92
N VAL A 257 -15.21 -14.49 -8.81
CA VAL A 257 -13.93 -13.87 -8.42
C VAL A 257 -13.42 -14.42 -7.09
N GLU A 258 -14.32 -14.76 -6.15
CA GLU A 258 -14.00 -15.35 -4.85
C GLU A 258 -13.41 -16.76 -5.01
N ASN A 259 -14.07 -17.61 -5.79
CA ASN A 259 -13.62 -18.98 -6.00
C ASN A 259 -12.35 -19.05 -6.84
N ILE A 260 -12.19 -18.16 -7.83
CA ILE A 260 -10.94 -18.04 -8.60
C ILE A 260 -9.80 -17.62 -7.66
N ALA A 261 -10.00 -16.59 -6.82
CA ALA A 261 -9.00 -16.16 -5.85
C ALA A 261 -8.63 -17.27 -4.86
N ALA A 262 -9.61 -18.09 -4.42
CA ALA A 262 -9.39 -19.22 -3.54
C ALA A 262 -8.54 -20.31 -4.20
N VAL A 263 -8.85 -20.69 -5.43
CA VAL A 263 -8.07 -21.67 -6.21
C VAL A 263 -6.65 -21.19 -6.44
N ILE A 264 -6.46 -19.89 -6.76
CA ILE A 264 -5.12 -19.31 -6.90
C ILE A 264 -4.37 -19.38 -5.57
N PHE A 265 -4.99 -18.96 -4.46
CA PHE A 265 -4.36 -18.99 -3.14
C PHE A 265 -3.92 -20.42 -2.78
N ASP A 266 -4.80 -21.42 -2.94
CA ASP A 266 -4.52 -22.82 -2.62
C ASP A 266 -3.40 -23.40 -3.50
N SER A 267 -3.34 -23.00 -4.78
CA SER A 267 -2.28 -23.43 -5.70
C SER A 267 -0.90 -22.87 -5.34
N LEU A 268 -0.86 -21.72 -4.64
CA LEU A 268 0.38 -21.03 -4.26
C LEU A 268 0.82 -21.31 -2.82
N ALA A 269 -0.09 -21.70 -1.92
CA ALA A 269 0.18 -21.79 -0.48
C ALA A 269 1.35 -22.73 -0.13
N GLY A 270 1.56 -23.81 -0.88
CA GLY A 270 2.63 -24.79 -0.66
C GLY A 270 3.93 -24.54 -1.44
N GLU A 271 4.01 -23.47 -2.24
CA GLU A 271 5.13 -23.23 -3.15
C GLU A 271 6.33 -22.51 -2.49
N PHE A 272 6.10 -21.89 -1.35
CA PHE A 272 7.12 -21.12 -0.64
C PHE A 272 7.70 -21.92 0.51
N THR A 273 9.05 -21.91 0.58
CA THR A 273 9.77 -22.63 1.65
C THR A 273 10.00 -21.69 2.84
N ALA A 274 9.67 -22.16 4.04
CA ALA A 274 9.95 -21.41 5.27
C ALA A 274 11.40 -20.89 5.30
N PRO A 275 11.65 -19.65 5.78
CA PRO A 275 10.70 -18.78 6.48
C PRO A 275 9.83 -17.88 5.57
N VAL A 276 9.95 -17.99 4.24
CA VAL A 276 9.10 -17.28 3.29
C VAL A 276 7.74 -17.99 3.17
N ARG A 277 6.65 -17.23 3.16
CA ARG A 277 5.28 -17.75 3.05
C ARG A 277 4.41 -16.86 2.18
N LEU A 278 3.37 -17.44 1.58
CA LEU A 278 2.28 -16.68 0.99
C LEU A 278 1.55 -15.94 2.11
N ALA A 279 1.36 -14.63 1.95
CA ALA A 279 0.64 -13.81 2.92
C ALA A 279 -0.75 -13.44 2.42
N ARG A 280 -0.89 -13.10 1.14
CA ARG A 280 -2.15 -12.61 0.58
C ARG A 280 -2.20 -12.83 -0.93
N VAL A 281 -3.40 -13.11 -1.42
CA VAL A 281 -3.77 -13.02 -2.83
C VAL A 281 -4.92 -12.02 -2.95
N ARG A 282 -4.83 -11.12 -3.91
CA ARG A 282 -5.92 -10.24 -4.29
C ARG A 282 -6.14 -10.30 -5.79
N LEU A 283 -7.37 -10.60 -6.19
CA LEU A 283 -7.77 -10.75 -7.58
C LEU A 283 -8.85 -9.74 -7.93
N TRP A 284 -8.64 -8.99 -9.00
CA TRP A 284 -9.66 -8.13 -9.61
C TRP A 284 -10.19 -8.79 -10.88
N GLU A 285 -11.50 -8.92 -10.96
CA GLU A 285 -12.21 -9.28 -12.17
C GLU A 285 -12.47 -8.06 -13.07
N THR A 286 -12.69 -6.93 -12.42
CA THR A 286 -12.85 -5.61 -13.02
C THR A 286 -12.21 -4.57 -12.09
N PRO A 287 -11.92 -3.33 -12.55
CA PRO A 287 -11.42 -2.28 -11.67
C PRO A 287 -12.31 -1.95 -10.45
N LYS A 288 -13.57 -2.45 -10.46
CA LYS A 288 -14.57 -2.20 -9.41
C LYS A 288 -14.85 -3.42 -8.53
N THR A 289 -14.38 -4.60 -8.90
CA THR A 289 -14.70 -5.85 -8.21
C THR A 289 -13.43 -6.63 -7.94
N SER A 290 -13.13 -6.86 -6.68
CA SER A 290 -11.98 -7.67 -6.27
C SER A 290 -12.30 -8.56 -5.08
N CYS A 291 -11.61 -9.69 -4.99
CA CYS A 291 -11.59 -10.55 -3.82
C CYS A 291 -10.18 -10.60 -3.24
N THR A 292 -10.08 -10.56 -1.92
CA THR A 292 -8.82 -10.68 -1.18
C THR A 292 -8.88 -11.87 -0.24
N ILE A 293 -7.83 -12.67 -0.24
CA ILE A 293 -7.66 -13.80 0.68
C ILE A 293 -6.35 -13.59 1.44
N ASN A 294 -6.46 -13.52 2.76
CA ASN A 294 -5.34 -13.43 3.67
C ASN A 294 -5.05 -14.79 4.30
N ALA A 295 -3.77 -15.12 4.46
CA ALA A 295 -3.36 -16.42 5.01
C ALA A 295 -3.80 -16.61 6.46
N ASP A 296 -3.83 -15.56 7.26
CA ASP A 296 -4.23 -15.55 8.68
C ASP A 296 -5.74 -15.71 8.88
N GLU A 297 -6.57 -15.42 7.90
CA GLU A 297 -8.02 -15.59 7.95
C GLU A 297 -8.47 -17.00 7.52
N ARG A 298 -7.55 -17.86 7.06
CA ARG A 298 -7.81 -19.23 6.59
C ARG A 298 -7.40 -20.33 7.59
N SER A 299 -6.90 -19.96 8.75
CA SER A 299 -6.48 -20.90 9.80
C SER A 299 -7.65 -21.46 10.61
#